data_5614848fe27b6eee4cb298f4cc4420da
#
_entry.id   5614848fe27b6eee4cb298f4cc4420da
#
_cell.length_a   1.000
_cell.length_b   1.000
_cell.length_c   1.000
_cell.angle_alpha   90.00
_cell.angle_beta   90.00
_cell.angle_gamma   90.00
#
_symmetry.space_group_name_H-M   'P 1'
#
loop_
_entity.id
_entity.type
_entity.pdbx_description
1 polymer ?
#
loop_
_entity_poly.entity_id
_entity_poly.type
_entity_poly.pdbx_seq_one_letter_code
_entity_poly.pdbx_strand_id
1 'polypeptide(L)'
;MTVQLEELLKAFELNNPYLKFYLNKNDGHMALVTEIPGDDKAENEVTANPDAYIKLPTQADLDLPEMIKGFVPLMKDPKQRATFQQSIEAGKTVSQLERELKDMGLVQFWYTFQRMEFRKIAKKWCEDNHIDYEE
;
A
#
# COMPACT_ATOMS: atom_id res chain seq x y z
N MET A 1 14.08 18.41 4.23
CA MET A 1 13.79 17.26 3.35
C MET A 1 12.30 17.22 3.06
N THR A 2 11.92 17.17 1.80
CA THR A 2 10.53 17.10 1.36
C THR A 2 10.38 15.87 0.48
N VAL A 3 9.38 15.04 0.76
CA VAL A 3 9.13 13.80 0.03
C VAL A 3 8.04 14.04 -1.00
N GLN A 4 8.20 13.47 -2.20
CA GLN A 4 7.13 13.46 -3.20
C GLN A 4 6.13 12.37 -2.81
N LEU A 5 4.87 12.75 -2.60
CA LEU A 5 3.83 11.81 -2.21
C LEU A 5 3.70 10.67 -3.23
N GLU A 6 3.89 10.98 -4.51
CA GLU A 6 3.85 10.00 -5.60
C GLU A 6 4.86 8.87 -5.42
N GLU A 7 6.04 9.16 -4.88
CA GLU A 7 7.06 8.14 -4.61
C GLU A 7 6.62 7.18 -3.50
N LEU A 8 5.95 7.70 -2.47
CA LEU A 8 5.39 6.85 -1.42
C LEU A 8 4.28 5.95 -1.97
N LEU A 9 3.43 6.49 -2.85
CA LEU A 9 2.36 5.71 -3.47
C LEU A 9 2.91 4.57 -4.32
N LYS A 10 3.99 4.82 -5.07
CA LYS A 10 4.67 3.78 -5.83
C LYS A 10 5.21 2.67 -4.93
N ALA A 11 5.81 3.06 -3.80
CA ALA A 11 6.30 2.09 -2.83
C ALA A 11 5.17 1.23 -2.27
N PHE A 12 4.02 1.84 -1.95
CA PHE A 12 2.85 1.10 -1.47
C PHE A 12 2.33 0.11 -2.51
N GLU A 13 2.30 0.51 -3.79
CA GLU A 13 1.85 -0.35 -4.89
C GLU A 13 2.79 -1.53 -5.12
N LEU A 14 4.09 -1.36 -4.90
CA LEU A 14 5.08 -2.41 -5.06
C LEU A 14 5.26 -3.28 -3.80
N ASN A 15 4.70 -2.85 -2.68
CA ASN A 15 4.92 -3.50 -1.39
C ASN A 15 4.32 -4.91 -1.38
N ASN A 16 5.11 -5.87 -0.90
CA ASN A 16 4.67 -7.25 -0.70
C ASN A 16 5.41 -7.82 0.52
N PRO A 17 5.07 -9.06 0.99
CA PRO A 17 5.68 -9.60 2.20
C PRO A 17 7.21 -9.73 2.17
N TYR A 18 7.81 -9.77 0.97
CA TYR A 18 9.25 -9.96 0.79
C TYR A 18 10.01 -8.65 0.59
N LEU A 19 9.30 -7.52 0.53
CA LEU A 19 9.89 -6.21 0.31
C LEU A 19 9.60 -5.31 1.50
N LYS A 20 10.61 -4.56 1.95
CA LYS A 20 10.46 -3.56 3.01
C LYS A 20 11.10 -2.27 2.54
N PHE A 21 10.35 -1.18 2.61
CA PHE A 21 10.84 0.14 2.23
C PHE A 21 11.16 0.95 3.46
N TYR A 22 12.28 1.66 3.43
CA TYR A 22 12.71 2.57 4.48
C TYR A 22 13.02 3.93 3.88
N LEU A 23 12.56 4.98 4.52
CA LEU A 23 12.83 6.35 4.10
C LEU A 23 13.99 6.90 4.91
N ASN A 24 15.01 7.44 4.22
CA ASN A 24 16.09 8.19 4.88
C ASN A 24 15.59 9.59 5.24
N LYS A 25 15.59 9.93 6.51
CA LYS A 25 15.09 11.20 7.03
C LYS A 25 15.96 12.39 6.63
N ASN A 26 17.22 12.15 6.26
CA ASN A 26 18.16 13.22 5.98
C ASN A 26 18.05 13.72 4.55
N ASP A 27 17.92 12.81 3.59
CA ASP A 27 17.90 13.16 2.16
C ASP A 27 16.65 12.73 1.39
N GLY A 28 15.77 11.95 2.02
CA GLY A 28 14.52 11.54 1.40
C GLY A 28 14.62 10.36 0.45
N HIS A 29 15.79 9.71 0.31
CA HIS A 29 15.87 8.53 -0.53
C HIS A 29 15.22 7.33 0.16
N MET A 30 14.75 6.38 -0.64
CA MET A 30 14.17 5.16 -0.13
C MET A 30 15.11 3.97 -0.34
N ALA A 31 15.32 3.21 0.74
CA ALA A 31 16.05 1.96 0.69
C ALA A 31 15.05 0.80 0.60
N LEU A 32 15.24 -0.08 -0.37
CA LEU A 32 14.43 -1.27 -0.56
C LEU A 32 15.20 -2.47 -0.02
N VAL A 33 14.71 -3.03 1.07
CA VAL A 33 15.26 -4.24 1.66
C VAL A 33 14.49 -5.45 1.13
N THR A 34 15.20 -6.40 0.53
CA THR A 34 14.62 -7.61 -0.04
C THR A 34 15.11 -8.84 0.73
N GLU A 35 14.39 -9.95 0.58
CA GLU A 35 14.80 -11.24 1.14
C GLU A 35 15.61 -12.08 0.14
N ILE A 36 16.06 -11.47 -0.95
CA ILE A 36 16.88 -12.15 -1.96
C ILE A 36 18.27 -12.46 -1.37
N PRO A 37 18.70 -13.74 -1.33
CA PRO A 37 20.03 -14.08 -0.80
C PRO A 37 21.15 -13.36 -1.56
N GLY A 38 22.06 -12.73 -0.81
CA GLY A 38 23.16 -11.98 -1.38
C GLY A 38 22.87 -10.52 -1.69
N ASP A 39 21.62 -10.11 -1.62
CA ASP A 39 21.22 -8.71 -1.82
C ASP A 39 20.99 -8.05 -0.46
N ASP A 40 22.08 -7.77 0.25
CA ASP A 40 22.06 -7.27 1.61
C ASP A 40 22.58 -5.83 1.77
N LYS A 41 22.89 -5.15 0.67
CA LYS A 41 23.44 -3.80 0.69
C LYS A 41 22.50 -2.81 1.37
N ALA A 42 21.23 -2.79 0.98
CA ALA A 42 20.24 -1.89 1.56
C ALA A 42 19.98 -2.21 3.03
N GLU A 43 19.90 -3.50 3.38
CA GLU A 43 19.74 -3.94 4.76
C GLU A 43 20.90 -3.47 5.62
N ASN A 44 22.13 -3.62 5.14
CA ASN A 44 23.34 -3.19 5.84
C ASN A 44 23.36 -1.67 6.05
N GLU A 45 22.93 -0.90 5.04
CA GLU A 45 22.84 0.56 5.13
C GLU A 45 21.87 0.98 6.23
N VAL A 46 20.67 0.38 6.26
CA VAL A 46 19.66 0.67 7.27
C VAL A 46 20.15 0.26 8.66
N THR A 47 20.74 -0.92 8.77
CA THR A 47 21.26 -1.45 10.04
C THR A 47 22.38 -0.59 10.60
N ALA A 48 23.25 -0.05 9.74
CA ALA A 48 24.36 0.81 10.14
C ALA A 48 23.89 2.18 10.64
N ASN A 49 22.72 2.66 10.16
CA ASN A 49 22.21 3.99 10.48
C ASN A 49 20.72 3.93 10.87
N PRO A 50 20.35 3.18 11.91
CA PRO A 50 18.93 2.95 12.22
C PRO A 50 18.16 4.23 12.54
N ASP A 51 18.81 5.23 13.12
CA ASP A 51 18.16 6.50 13.46
C ASP A 51 17.88 7.38 12.26
N ALA A 52 18.53 7.12 11.12
CA ALA A 52 18.35 7.89 9.90
C ALA A 52 17.18 7.38 9.05
N TYR A 53 16.65 6.18 9.35
CA TYR A 53 15.63 5.54 8.52
C TYR A 53 14.33 5.34 9.26
N ILE A 54 13.21 5.53 8.53
CA ILE A 54 11.86 5.22 9.03
C ILE A 54 11.27 4.17 8.09
N LYS A 55 10.74 3.10 8.68
CA LYS A 55 10.09 2.05 7.91
C LYS A 55 8.73 2.54 7.40
N LEU A 56 8.47 2.35 6.11
CA LEU A 56 7.17 2.61 5.52
C LEU A 56 6.15 1.58 6.00
N PRO A 57 4.84 1.90 5.92
CA PRO A 57 3.80 0.91 6.16
C PRO A 57 4.02 -0.33 5.31
N THR A 58 3.87 -1.50 5.92
CA THR A 58 4.01 -2.79 5.24
C THR A 58 2.70 -3.15 4.55
N GLN A 59 2.72 -4.22 3.75
CA GLN A 59 1.50 -4.75 3.14
C GLN A 59 0.44 -5.07 4.20
N ALA A 60 0.85 -5.63 5.34
CA ALA A 60 -0.07 -5.90 6.45
C ALA A 60 -0.65 -4.62 7.04
N ASP A 61 0.15 -3.56 7.14
CA ASP A 61 -0.31 -2.27 7.66
C ASP A 61 -1.32 -1.60 6.72
N LEU A 62 -1.16 -1.79 5.41
CA LEU A 62 -2.10 -1.25 4.41
C LEU A 62 -3.45 -1.94 4.47
N ASP A 63 -3.47 -3.20 4.89
CA ASP A 63 -4.68 -3.99 5.12
C ASP A 63 -5.68 -3.96 3.96
N LEU A 64 -5.24 -4.46 2.80
CA LEU A 64 -6.07 -4.51 1.60
C LEU A 64 -7.38 -5.28 1.80
N PRO A 65 -7.43 -6.40 2.56
CA PRO A 65 -8.70 -7.07 2.84
C PRO A 65 -9.72 -6.16 3.51
N GLU A 66 -9.31 -5.30 4.42
CA GLU A 66 -10.21 -4.36 5.07
C GLU A 66 -10.56 -3.20 4.15
N MET A 67 -9.59 -2.73 3.36
CA MET A 67 -9.78 -1.63 2.40
C MET A 67 -10.82 -1.99 1.34
N ILE A 68 -10.78 -3.20 0.80
CA ILE A 68 -11.70 -3.63 -0.24
C ILE A 68 -13.15 -3.70 0.26
N LYS A 69 -13.37 -3.95 1.55
CA LYS A 69 -14.70 -3.88 2.15
C LYS A 69 -15.28 -2.47 2.06
N GLY A 70 -14.44 -1.46 2.16
CA GLY A 70 -14.85 -0.06 2.03
C GLY A 70 -15.27 0.31 0.61
N PHE A 71 -14.90 -0.47 -0.39
CA PHE A 71 -15.32 -0.27 -1.76
C PHE A 71 -16.76 -0.73 -2.01
N VAL A 72 -17.26 -1.70 -1.24
CA VAL A 72 -18.59 -2.30 -1.45
C VAL A 72 -19.71 -1.25 -1.50
N PRO A 73 -19.78 -0.26 -0.58
CA PRO A 73 -20.84 0.74 -0.64
C PRO A 73 -20.85 1.60 -1.89
N LEU A 74 -19.73 1.64 -2.61
CA LEU A 74 -19.59 2.43 -3.84
C LEU A 74 -20.08 1.68 -5.08
N MET A 75 -20.34 0.39 -4.96
CA MET A 75 -20.87 -0.42 -6.06
C MET A 75 -22.34 -0.09 -6.27
N LYS A 76 -22.68 0.35 -7.47
CA LYS A 76 -24.02 0.86 -7.78
C LYS A 76 -25.04 -0.23 -8.08
N ASP A 77 -24.62 -1.33 -8.70
CA ASP A 77 -25.51 -2.44 -9.03
C ASP A 77 -25.77 -3.31 -7.79
N PRO A 78 -27.02 -3.40 -7.31
CA PRO A 78 -27.32 -4.17 -6.09
C PRO A 78 -27.00 -5.66 -6.21
N LYS A 79 -27.12 -6.23 -7.40
CA LYS A 79 -26.82 -7.67 -7.61
C LYS A 79 -25.33 -7.92 -7.55
N GLN A 80 -24.53 -7.10 -8.20
CA GLN A 80 -23.08 -7.22 -8.15
C GLN A 80 -22.58 -6.99 -6.73
N ARG A 81 -23.12 -5.98 -6.05
CA ARG A 81 -22.75 -5.68 -4.66
C ARG A 81 -23.05 -6.86 -3.74
N ALA A 82 -24.23 -7.47 -3.85
CA ALA A 82 -24.60 -8.61 -3.03
C ALA A 82 -23.70 -9.82 -3.29
N THR A 83 -23.41 -10.10 -4.57
CA THR A 83 -22.52 -11.20 -4.96
C THR A 83 -21.11 -10.98 -4.40
N PHE A 84 -20.61 -9.77 -4.53
CA PHE A 84 -19.27 -9.41 -4.03
C PHE A 84 -19.20 -9.51 -2.52
N GLN A 85 -20.21 -9.02 -1.81
CA GLN A 85 -20.31 -9.12 -0.36
C GLN A 85 -20.27 -10.57 0.11
N GLN A 86 -20.97 -11.46 -0.57
CA GLN A 86 -20.95 -12.89 -0.27
C GLN A 86 -19.54 -13.48 -0.44
N SER A 87 -18.82 -13.06 -1.48
CA SER A 87 -17.45 -13.50 -1.70
C SER A 87 -16.52 -13.06 -0.58
N ILE A 88 -16.68 -11.83 -0.09
CA ILE A 88 -15.92 -11.33 1.07
C ILE A 88 -16.22 -12.17 2.31
N GLU A 89 -17.50 -12.44 2.57
CA GLU A 89 -17.92 -13.24 3.72
C GLU A 89 -17.43 -14.69 3.64
N ALA A 90 -17.27 -15.21 2.41
CA ALA A 90 -16.72 -16.54 2.18
C ALA A 90 -15.20 -16.61 2.41
N GLY A 91 -14.55 -15.49 2.69
CA GLY A 91 -13.12 -15.45 2.97
C GLY A 91 -12.23 -15.51 1.74
N LYS A 92 -12.72 -15.11 0.57
CA LYS A 92 -11.88 -15.06 -0.64
C LYS A 92 -10.74 -14.06 -0.48
N THR A 93 -9.60 -14.36 -1.11
CA THR A 93 -8.42 -13.51 -1.07
C THR A 93 -8.66 -12.22 -1.88
N VAL A 94 -7.86 -11.19 -1.62
CA VAL A 94 -7.93 -9.95 -2.40
C VAL A 94 -7.73 -10.24 -3.90
N SER A 95 -6.79 -11.11 -4.25
CA SER A 95 -6.57 -11.49 -5.66
C SER A 95 -7.81 -12.11 -6.29
N GLN A 96 -8.52 -12.96 -5.56
CA GLN A 96 -9.75 -13.57 -6.04
C GLN A 96 -10.86 -12.53 -6.19
N LEU A 97 -10.95 -11.62 -5.22
CA LEU A 97 -11.93 -10.53 -5.25
C LEU A 97 -11.66 -9.56 -6.40
N GLU A 98 -10.40 -9.23 -6.67
CA GLU A 98 -10.04 -8.39 -7.80
C GLU A 98 -10.39 -9.04 -9.14
N ARG A 99 -10.25 -10.35 -9.24
CA ARG A 99 -10.66 -11.10 -10.44
C ARG A 99 -12.17 -10.99 -10.65
N GLU A 100 -12.96 -11.10 -9.58
CA GLU A 100 -14.42 -10.91 -9.67
C GLU A 100 -14.76 -9.49 -10.12
N LEU A 101 -14.09 -8.48 -9.58
CA LEU A 101 -14.30 -7.09 -10.00
C LEU A 101 -13.93 -6.89 -11.47
N LYS A 102 -12.90 -7.55 -11.95
CA LYS A 102 -12.52 -7.53 -13.36
C LYS A 102 -13.63 -8.11 -14.21
N ASP A 103 -14.20 -9.24 -13.82
CA ASP A 103 -15.30 -9.88 -14.55
C ASP A 103 -16.57 -9.01 -14.55
N MET A 104 -16.76 -8.21 -13.51
CA MET A 104 -17.87 -7.25 -13.41
C MET A 104 -17.62 -5.94 -14.15
N GLY A 105 -16.40 -5.73 -14.67
CA GLY A 105 -16.02 -4.47 -15.30
C GLY A 105 -15.72 -3.35 -14.30
N LEU A 106 -15.44 -3.67 -13.03
CA LEU A 106 -15.29 -2.70 -11.95
C LEU A 106 -13.87 -2.58 -11.41
N VAL A 107 -12.92 -3.37 -11.90
CA VAL A 107 -11.59 -3.43 -11.30
C VAL A 107 -10.84 -2.10 -11.36
N GLN A 108 -11.06 -1.30 -12.41
CA GLN A 108 -10.40 0.01 -12.53
C GLN A 108 -10.92 1.00 -11.48
N PHE A 109 -12.19 0.92 -11.15
CA PHE A 109 -12.78 1.73 -10.07
C PHE A 109 -12.19 1.33 -8.72
N TRP A 110 -11.96 0.04 -8.51
CA TRP A 110 -11.28 -0.44 -7.30
C TRP A 110 -9.85 0.10 -7.21
N TYR A 111 -9.09 0.06 -8.30
CA TYR A 111 -7.72 0.58 -8.29
C TYR A 111 -7.69 2.09 -8.02
N THR A 112 -8.63 2.84 -8.56
CA THR A 112 -8.77 4.28 -8.28
C THR A 112 -9.07 4.51 -6.80
N PHE A 113 -10.01 3.77 -6.25
CA PHE A 113 -10.36 3.83 -4.83
C PHE A 113 -9.15 3.48 -3.95
N GLN A 114 -8.45 2.39 -4.27
CA GLN A 114 -7.25 1.96 -3.56
C GLN A 114 -6.18 3.06 -3.55
N ARG A 115 -5.96 3.70 -4.69
CA ARG A 115 -4.97 4.77 -4.80
C ARG A 115 -5.36 5.97 -3.94
N MET A 116 -6.64 6.31 -3.89
CA MET A 116 -7.13 7.38 -3.03
C MET A 116 -6.92 7.05 -1.55
N GLU A 117 -7.17 5.81 -1.16
CA GLU A 117 -6.95 5.36 0.21
C GLU A 117 -5.45 5.33 0.56
N PHE A 118 -4.61 4.89 -0.37
CA PHE A 118 -3.15 4.93 -0.19
C PHE A 118 -2.66 6.36 0.01
N ARG A 119 -3.23 7.32 -0.73
CA ARG A 119 -2.89 8.74 -0.58
C ARG A 119 -3.20 9.24 0.82
N LYS A 120 -4.35 8.88 1.37
CA LYS A 120 -4.72 9.23 2.74
C LYS A 120 -3.75 8.63 3.75
N ILE A 121 -3.39 7.36 3.58
CA ILE A 121 -2.45 6.67 4.44
C ILE A 121 -1.07 7.32 4.37
N ALA A 122 -0.61 7.65 3.17
CA ALA A 122 0.69 8.28 2.97
C ALA A 122 0.77 9.64 3.63
N LYS A 123 -0.26 10.47 3.48
CA LYS A 123 -0.32 11.79 4.11
C LYS A 123 -0.29 11.68 5.62
N LYS A 124 -1.11 10.80 6.18
CA LYS A 124 -1.14 10.58 7.62
C LYS A 124 0.20 10.07 8.15
N TRP A 125 0.83 9.15 7.44
CA TRP A 125 2.14 8.64 7.82
C TRP A 125 3.19 9.75 7.84
N CYS A 126 3.19 10.64 6.84
CA CYS A 126 4.09 11.78 6.82
C CYS A 126 3.84 12.71 8.00
N GLU A 127 2.57 13.03 8.27
CA GLU A 127 2.20 13.91 9.38
C GLU A 127 2.58 13.31 10.72
N ASP A 128 2.32 12.02 10.93
CA ASP A 128 2.64 11.32 12.18
C ASP A 128 4.16 11.24 12.42
N ASN A 129 4.96 11.25 11.36
CA ASN A 129 6.42 11.17 11.44
C ASN A 129 7.11 12.52 11.22
N HIS A 130 6.34 13.62 11.16
CA HIS A 130 6.85 14.98 10.97
C HIS A 130 7.68 15.12 9.70
N ILE A 131 7.21 14.50 8.61
CA ILE A 131 7.85 14.53 7.29
C ILE A 131 7.07 15.47 6.39
N ASP A 132 7.77 16.45 5.80
CA ASP A 132 7.18 17.34 4.81
C ASP A 132 6.97 16.61 3.50
N TYR A 133 5.85 16.83 2.83
CA TYR A 133 5.55 16.18 1.56
C TYR A 133 4.94 17.16 0.55
N GLU A 134 5.06 16.82 -0.71
CA GLU A 134 4.42 17.51 -1.84
C GLU A 134 3.53 16.51 -2.59
N GLU A 135 2.39 16.99 -3.00
CA GLU A 135 1.44 16.18 -3.80
C GLU A 135 1.75 16.21 -5.29
#